data_0cae63320cc6967007ccf77cd79ab154
#
_entry.id   0cae63320cc6967007ccf77cd79ab154
#
_cell.length_a   1.000
_cell.length_b   1.000
_cell.length_c   1.000
_cell.angle_alpha   90.00
_cell.angle_beta   90.00
_cell.angle_gamma   90.00
#
_symmetry.space_group_name_H-M   'P 1'
#
loop_
_entity.id
_entity.type
_entity.pdbx_description
1 polymer ?
#
loop_
_entity_poly.entity_id
_entity_poly.type
_entity_poly.pdbx_seq_one_letter_code
_entity_poly.pdbx_strand_id
1 'polypeptide(L)'
;SSTMQSQINVHLPAVDIVEGGLFGTLGLPRHVHPDERSHAKALEAMEMLGVAKLADQDIMTMSSGQARRVLFARALVHDPSTLLLDEPCTGLDPEGMYYVRSSMRDLARAGKGIVLITHYPEDIIPEISRLVLIKEGKLFADGAKEDMLTDKVMSSLFDVPLQVAKNGKNNEYY
;
A
#
# COMPACT_ATOMS: atom_id res chain seq x y z
N SER A 1 -7.01 2.01 6.10
CA SER A 1 -5.75 2.75 5.98
C SER A 1 -5.94 4.20 5.54
N SER A 2 -6.90 4.57 4.71
CA SER A 2 -7.32 5.97 4.52
C SER A 2 -7.66 6.63 5.86
N THR A 3 -8.25 5.88 6.77
CA THR A 3 -8.54 6.26 8.16
C THR A 3 -7.28 6.58 8.95
N MET A 4 -6.16 5.86 8.73
CA MET A 4 -4.93 6.09 9.48
C MET A 4 -4.25 7.42 9.09
N GLN A 5 -4.23 7.74 7.80
CA GLN A 5 -3.65 9.00 7.33
C GLN A 5 -4.46 10.22 7.78
N SER A 6 -5.79 10.13 7.79
CA SER A 6 -6.66 11.21 8.30
C SER A 6 -6.62 11.36 9.83
N GLN A 7 -6.12 10.35 10.54
CA GLN A 7 -5.93 10.36 11.99
C GLN A 7 -4.53 10.81 12.43
N ILE A 8 -3.56 10.88 11.50
CA ILE A 8 -2.24 11.43 11.81
C ILE A 8 -2.38 12.95 11.89
N ASN A 9 -2.55 13.44 13.09
CA ASN A 9 -2.53 14.87 13.40
C ASN A 9 -1.40 15.13 14.42
N VAL A 10 -0.20 14.65 14.09
CA VAL A 10 0.98 14.77 14.92
C VAL A 10 2.16 15.23 14.09
N HIS A 11 2.88 16.21 14.59
CA HIS A 11 4.12 16.70 14.01
C HIS A 11 5.27 15.81 14.46
N LEU A 12 5.64 14.85 13.60
CA LEU A 12 6.74 13.91 13.86
C LEU A 12 7.58 13.73 12.60
N PRO A 13 8.90 13.58 12.74
CA PRO A 13 9.75 13.11 11.64
C PRO A 13 9.27 11.78 11.08
N ALA A 14 9.42 11.58 9.78
CA ALA A 14 9.00 10.32 9.14
C ALA A 14 9.70 9.10 9.73
N VAL A 15 10.98 9.23 10.07
CA VAL A 15 11.74 8.13 10.69
C VAL A 15 11.14 7.71 12.03
N ASP A 16 10.69 8.65 12.87
CA ASP A 16 10.04 8.35 14.15
C ASP A 16 8.72 7.57 13.96
N ILE A 17 7.99 7.89 12.88
CA ILE A 17 6.77 7.14 12.50
C ILE A 17 7.12 5.69 12.14
N VAL A 18 8.20 5.48 11.38
CA VAL A 18 8.63 4.15 10.96
C VAL A 18 9.17 3.35 12.15
N GLU A 19 10.04 3.95 12.96
CA GLU A 19 10.57 3.35 14.19
C GLU A 19 9.46 3.00 15.18
N GLY A 20 8.44 3.85 15.31
CA GLY A 20 7.25 3.57 16.11
C GLY A 20 6.56 2.25 15.73
N GLY A 21 6.73 1.80 14.50
CA GLY A 21 6.29 0.49 14.05
C GLY A 21 6.87 -0.65 14.86
N LEU A 22 8.14 -0.57 15.26
CA LEU A 22 8.83 -1.57 16.09
C LEU A 22 8.20 -1.72 17.48
N PHE A 23 7.50 -0.70 17.96
CA PHE A 23 6.88 -0.65 19.27
C PHE A 23 5.34 -0.72 19.21
N GLY A 24 4.77 -0.89 18.01
CA GLY A 24 3.32 -0.89 17.83
C GLY A 24 2.66 0.48 18.03
N THR A 25 3.43 1.58 18.00
CA THR A 25 2.98 2.95 18.23
C THR A 25 3.07 3.80 16.95
N LEU A 26 2.37 4.94 16.90
CA LEU A 26 2.42 5.82 15.73
C LEU A 26 3.76 6.57 15.62
N GLY A 27 4.41 6.87 16.72
CA GLY A 27 5.73 7.46 16.82
C GLY A 27 6.48 6.83 17.98
N LEU A 28 7.64 7.36 18.34
CA LEU A 28 8.41 6.82 19.45
C LEU A 28 7.70 7.03 20.79
N PRO A 29 7.62 6.01 21.67
CA PRO A 29 7.13 6.20 23.02
C PRO A 29 8.05 7.17 23.80
N ARG A 30 7.48 8.00 24.68
CA ARG A 30 8.17 9.12 25.37
C ARG A 30 9.49 8.77 26.09
N HIS A 31 9.73 7.51 26.40
CA HIS A 31 10.91 7.06 27.15
C HIS A 31 11.74 6.03 26.36
N VAL A 32 11.44 5.86 25.09
CA VAL A 32 12.16 4.95 24.20
C VAL A 32 13.08 5.76 23.31
N HIS A 33 14.36 5.47 23.39
CA HIS A 33 15.36 5.94 22.44
C HIS A 33 15.74 4.72 21.59
N PRO A 34 15.45 4.74 20.27
CA PRO A 34 15.85 3.65 19.40
C PRO A 34 17.36 3.47 19.45
N ASP A 35 17.79 2.22 19.46
CA ASP A 35 19.19 1.89 19.27
C ASP A 35 19.57 2.05 17.77
N GLU A 36 20.86 2.07 17.48
CA GLU A 36 21.38 2.20 16.11
C GLU A 36 20.81 1.13 15.16
N ARG A 37 20.52 -0.07 15.69
CA ARG A 37 19.94 -1.17 14.90
C ARG A 37 18.49 -0.91 14.52
N SER A 38 17.70 -0.36 15.43
CA SER A 38 16.31 0.02 15.17
C SER A 38 16.24 1.15 14.15
N HIS A 39 17.11 2.15 14.30
CA HIS A 39 17.23 3.26 13.35
C HIS A 39 17.64 2.78 11.95
N ALA A 40 18.63 1.90 11.86
CA ALA A 40 19.07 1.32 10.59
C ALA A 40 17.94 0.55 9.89
N LYS A 41 17.15 -0.26 10.61
CA LYS A 41 15.99 -0.96 10.06
C LYS A 41 14.92 -0.01 9.53
N ALA A 42 14.66 1.09 10.23
CA ALA A 42 13.70 2.08 9.77
C ALA A 42 14.16 2.74 8.48
N LEU A 43 15.43 3.14 8.39
CA LEU A 43 16.00 3.70 7.17
C LEU A 43 16.00 2.70 6.01
N GLU A 44 16.32 1.43 6.26
CA GLU A 44 16.25 0.36 5.24
C GLU A 44 14.82 0.20 4.70
N ALA A 45 13.81 0.16 5.57
CA ALA A 45 12.42 0.10 5.16
C ALA A 45 12.00 1.35 4.35
N MET A 46 12.50 2.53 4.71
CA MET A 46 12.26 3.77 3.97
C MET A 46 12.97 3.79 2.62
N GLU A 47 14.16 3.22 2.52
CA GLU A 47 14.90 3.10 1.25
C GLU A 47 14.17 2.20 0.27
N MET A 48 13.65 1.04 0.72
CA MET A 48 12.84 0.14 -0.11
C MET A 48 11.63 0.83 -0.76
N LEU A 49 11.14 1.91 -0.15
CA LEU A 49 9.99 2.68 -0.63
C LEU A 49 10.37 4.03 -1.24
N GLY A 50 11.67 4.30 -1.40
CA GLY A 50 12.20 5.53 -2.00
C GLY A 50 11.84 6.80 -1.21
N VAL A 51 11.72 6.70 0.13
CA VAL A 51 11.39 7.83 1.01
C VAL A 51 12.46 8.10 2.09
N ALA A 52 13.62 7.44 2.03
CA ALA A 52 14.70 7.62 3.02
C ALA A 52 15.18 9.09 3.11
N LYS A 53 15.19 9.81 1.99
CA LYS A 53 15.57 11.24 1.95
C LYS A 53 14.60 12.15 2.72
N LEU A 54 13.45 11.64 3.09
CA LEU A 54 12.41 12.35 3.84
C LEU A 54 12.43 11.98 5.34
N ALA A 55 13.45 11.26 5.82
CA ALA A 55 13.52 10.73 7.19
C ALA A 55 13.27 11.80 8.26
N ASP A 56 13.92 12.95 8.12
CA ASP A 56 13.82 14.07 9.09
C ASP A 56 12.64 15.02 8.80
N GLN A 57 11.91 14.80 7.69
CA GLN A 57 10.80 15.67 7.33
C GLN A 57 9.57 15.35 8.18
N ASP A 58 8.88 16.41 8.64
CA ASP A 58 7.59 16.28 9.32
C ASP A 58 6.53 15.68 8.38
N ILE A 59 5.90 14.59 8.81
CA ILE A 59 4.89 13.86 8.02
C ILE A 59 3.71 14.76 7.61
N MET A 60 3.38 15.78 8.39
CA MET A 60 2.30 16.72 8.09
C MET A 60 2.63 17.65 6.92
N THR A 61 3.90 17.78 6.56
CA THR A 61 4.36 18.61 5.43
C THR A 61 4.53 17.82 4.14
N MET A 62 4.31 16.52 4.18
CA MET A 62 4.47 15.61 3.04
C MET A 62 3.24 15.61 2.13
N SER A 63 3.45 15.29 0.84
CA SER A 63 2.33 14.93 -0.03
C SER A 63 1.66 13.64 0.49
N SER A 64 0.38 13.45 0.13
CA SER A 64 -0.37 12.24 0.53
C SER A 64 0.32 10.96 0.06
N GLY A 65 0.92 10.94 -1.13
CA GLY A 65 1.69 9.80 -1.64
C GLY A 65 2.99 9.55 -0.89
N GLN A 66 3.70 10.60 -0.46
CA GLN A 66 4.89 10.48 0.39
C GLN A 66 4.52 9.93 1.77
N ALA A 67 3.54 10.51 2.43
CA ALA A 67 3.05 10.05 3.73
C ALA A 67 2.57 8.59 3.67
N ARG A 68 1.88 8.18 2.59
CA ARG A 68 1.44 6.79 2.40
C ARG A 68 2.62 5.83 2.32
N ARG A 69 3.69 6.18 1.60
CA ARG A 69 4.91 5.35 1.53
C ARG A 69 5.65 5.27 2.86
N VAL A 70 5.67 6.33 3.65
CA VAL A 70 6.19 6.30 5.04
C VAL A 70 5.39 5.32 5.89
N LEU A 71 4.05 5.29 5.77
CA LEU A 71 3.21 4.30 6.48
C LEU A 71 3.44 2.86 5.99
N PHE A 72 3.79 2.67 4.72
CA PHE A 72 4.21 1.36 4.23
C PHE A 72 5.56 0.97 4.83
N ALA A 73 6.54 1.88 4.88
CA ALA A 73 7.83 1.63 5.55
C ALA A 73 7.63 1.22 7.01
N ARG A 74 6.72 1.90 7.71
CA ARG A 74 6.33 1.52 9.08
C ARG A 74 5.79 0.09 9.17
N ALA A 75 5.01 -0.35 8.20
CA ALA A 75 4.51 -1.73 8.17
C ALA A 75 5.60 -2.75 7.84
N LEU A 76 6.67 -2.34 7.14
CA LEU A 76 7.79 -3.18 6.72
C LEU A 76 8.88 -3.33 7.77
N VAL A 77 8.95 -2.47 8.79
CA VAL A 77 10.08 -2.40 9.74
C VAL A 77 10.35 -3.72 10.50
N HIS A 78 9.33 -4.58 10.62
CA HIS A 78 9.44 -5.93 11.17
C HIS A 78 9.76 -7.01 10.15
N ASP A 79 10.01 -6.62 8.91
CA ASP A 79 10.27 -7.54 7.80
C ASP A 79 9.18 -8.63 7.61
N PRO A 80 7.89 -8.27 7.55
CA PRO A 80 6.82 -9.25 7.40
C PRO A 80 6.94 -9.97 6.04
N SER A 81 6.56 -11.24 6.00
CA SER A 81 6.47 -11.99 4.75
C SER A 81 5.29 -11.58 3.87
N THR A 82 4.24 -11.00 4.49
CA THR A 82 3.00 -10.60 3.80
C THR A 82 2.50 -9.27 4.33
N LEU A 83 2.08 -8.41 3.41
CA LEU A 83 1.47 -7.10 3.68
C LEU A 83 -0.02 -7.14 3.32
N LEU A 84 -0.86 -6.64 4.24
CA LEU A 84 -2.26 -6.36 4.00
C LEU A 84 -2.44 -4.87 3.74
N LEU A 85 -2.86 -4.52 2.55
CA LEU A 85 -3.04 -3.14 2.08
C LEU A 85 -4.52 -2.91 1.80
N ASP A 86 -5.12 -2.02 2.57
CA ASP A 86 -6.53 -1.66 2.48
C ASP A 86 -6.67 -0.29 1.81
N GLU A 87 -7.21 -0.28 0.60
CA GLU A 87 -7.40 0.90 -0.26
C GLU A 87 -6.16 1.82 -0.33
N PRO A 88 -4.98 1.31 -0.72
CA PRO A 88 -3.74 2.06 -0.59
C PRO A 88 -3.65 3.29 -1.49
N CYS A 89 -4.39 3.33 -2.60
CA CYS A 89 -4.36 4.45 -3.57
C CYS A 89 -5.52 5.44 -3.38
N THR A 90 -6.49 5.17 -2.51
CA THR A 90 -7.65 6.05 -2.32
C THR A 90 -7.24 7.43 -1.85
N GLY A 91 -7.75 8.46 -2.53
CA GLY A 91 -7.50 9.88 -2.21
C GLY A 91 -6.13 10.40 -2.62
N LEU A 92 -5.37 9.64 -3.42
CA LEU A 92 -4.11 10.08 -4.00
C LEU A 92 -4.34 10.74 -5.37
N ASP A 93 -3.46 11.68 -5.71
CA ASP A 93 -3.31 12.19 -7.07
C ASP A 93 -2.64 11.13 -7.99
N PRO A 94 -2.63 11.32 -9.31
CA PRO A 94 -2.03 10.37 -10.24
C PRO A 94 -0.56 10.06 -9.97
N GLU A 95 0.22 11.03 -9.52
CA GLU A 95 1.62 10.85 -9.16
C GLU A 95 1.76 9.96 -7.92
N GLY A 96 0.97 10.24 -6.87
CA GLY A 96 0.93 9.45 -5.65
C GLY A 96 0.49 8.01 -5.91
N MET A 97 -0.55 7.80 -6.74
CA MET A 97 -0.99 6.47 -7.16
C MET A 97 0.11 5.69 -7.87
N TYR A 98 0.83 6.35 -8.80
CA TYR A 98 1.94 5.73 -9.52
C TYR A 98 3.03 5.22 -8.56
N TYR A 99 3.47 6.07 -7.62
CA TYR A 99 4.52 5.67 -6.68
C TYR A 99 4.07 4.58 -5.70
N VAL A 100 2.81 4.61 -5.24
CA VAL A 100 2.28 3.57 -4.36
C VAL A 100 2.18 2.23 -5.08
N ARG A 101 1.65 2.21 -6.32
CA ARG A 101 1.59 0.99 -7.15
C ARG A 101 2.99 0.47 -7.48
N SER A 102 3.95 1.34 -7.81
CA SER A 102 5.35 0.95 -8.03
C SER A 102 5.94 0.30 -6.78
N SER A 103 5.74 0.90 -5.60
CA SER A 103 6.21 0.33 -4.33
C SER A 103 5.60 -1.05 -4.05
N MET A 104 4.30 -1.25 -4.30
CA MET A 104 3.66 -2.57 -4.17
C MET A 104 4.30 -3.60 -5.11
N ARG A 105 4.60 -3.22 -6.36
CA ARG A 105 5.26 -4.09 -7.34
C ARG A 105 6.66 -4.47 -6.92
N ASP A 106 7.45 -3.50 -6.45
CA ASP A 106 8.82 -3.73 -6.00
C ASP A 106 8.85 -4.69 -4.80
N LEU A 107 7.93 -4.53 -3.85
CA LEU A 107 7.76 -5.44 -2.71
C LEU A 107 7.36 -6.85 -3.14
N ALA A 108 6.39 -6.97 -4.07
CA ALA A 108 5.98 -8.27 -4.60
C ALA A 108 7.14 -8.97 -5.33
N ARG A 109 7.93 -8.24 -6.13
CA ARG A 109 9.12 -8.76 -6.81
C ARG A 109 10.25 -9.13 -5.85
N ALA A 110 10.34 -8.46 -4.71
CA ALA A 110 11.24 -8.83 -3.62
C ALA A 110 10.77 -10.07 -2.82
N GLY A 111 9.67 -10.71 -3.25
CA GLY A 111 9.14 -11.94 -2.65
C GLY A 111 8.18 -11.72 -1.47
N LYS A 112 7.73 -10.48 -1.23
CA LYS A 112 6.70 -10.23 -0.22
C LYS A 112 5.32 -10.61 -0.74
N GLY A 113 4.53 -11.29 0.07
CA GLY A 113 3.11 -11.50 -0.20
C GLY A 113 2.35 -10.18 -0.12
N ILE A 114 1.45 -9.94 -1.09
CA ILE A 114 0.58 -8.76 -1.08
C ILE A 114 -0.87 -9.25 -1.04
N VAL A 115 -1.59 -8.82 -0.02
CA VAL A 115 -3.05 -8.92 0.06
C VAL A 115 -3.59 -7.50 -0.10
N LEU A 116 -4.22 -7.24 -1.24
CA LEU A 116 -4.76 -5.93 -1.60
C LEU A 116 -6.28 -5.95 -1.46
N ILE A 117 -6.83 -5.03 -0.70
CA ILE A 117 -8.26 -4.74 -0.66
C ILE A 117 -8.46 -3.43 -1.43
N THR A 118 -9.27 -3.45 -2.47
CA THR A 118 -9.60 -2.27 -3.27
C THR A 118 -10.94 -2.45 -3.96
N HIS A 119 -11.58 -1.34 -4.30
CA HIS A 119 -12.74 -1.30 -5.19
C HIS A 119 -12.38 -0.70 -6.57
N TYR A 120 -11.09 -0.41 -6.79
CA TYR A 120 -10.56 0.09 -8.06
C TYR A 120 -9.76 -1.00 -8.78
N PRO A 121 -10.22 -1.52 -9.92
CA PRO A 121 -9.48 -2.53 -10.70
C PRO A 121 -8.07 -2.06 -11.11
N GLU A 122 -7.87 -0.76 -11.29
CA GLU A 122 -6.60 -0.16 -11.66
C GLU A 122 -5.52 -0.30 -10.59
N ASP A 123 -5.90 -0.58 -9.34
CA ASP A 123 -4.94 -0.81 -8.25
C ASP A 123 -4.38 -2.24 -8.25
N ILE A 124 -4.99 -3.14 -9.03
CA ILE A 124 -4.56 -4.54 -9.11
C ILE A 124 -3.27 -4.62 -9.93
N ILE A 125 -2.15 -4.63 -9.23
CA ILE A 125 -0.83 -4.71 -9.85
C ILE A 125 -0.64 -6.03 -10.62
N PRO A 126 0.24 -6.06 -11.66
CA PRO A 126 0.50 -7.26 -12.45
C PRO A 126 0.89 -8.50 -11.65
N GLU A 127 1.58 -8.30 -10.55
CA GLU A 127 2.08 -9.38 -9.69
C GLU A 127 1.00 -10.09 -8.86
N ILE A 128 -0.21 -9.53 -8.74
CA ILE A 128 -1.37 -10.22 -8.14
C ILE A 128 -1.90 -11.25 -9.13
N SER A 129 -2.04 -12.50 -8.70
CA SER A 129 -2.45 -13.64 -9.54
C SER A 129 -3.86 -14.15 -9.25
N ARG A 130 -4.41 -13.86 -8.07
CA ARG A 130 -5.73 -14.36 -7.60
C ARG A 130 -6.59 -13.22 -7.12
N LEU A 131 -7.87 -13.26 -7.46
CA LEU A 131 -8.87 -12.32 -6.97
C LEU A 131 -9.97 -13.04 -6.21
N VAL A 132 -10.39 -12.42 -5.12
CA VAL A 132 -11.58 -12.77 -4.35
C VAL A 132 -12.55 -11.60 -4.47
N LEU A 133 -13.66 -11.80 -5.16
CA LEU A 133 -14.67 -10.76 -5.40
C LEU A 133 -15.78 -10.89 -4.35
N ILE A 134 -16.10 -9.76 -3.73
CA ILE A 134 -17.12 -9.68 -2.68
C ILE A 134 -18.22 -8.75 -3.15
N LYS A 135 -19.48 -9.20 -3.05
CA LYS A 135 -20.67 -8.43 -3.35
C LYS A 135 -21.68 -8.57 -2.23
N GLU A 136 -22.22 -7.46 -1.75
CA GLU A 136 -23.21 -7.44 -0.66
C GLU A 136 -22.78 -8.23 0.59
N GLY A 137 -21.49 -8.15 0.94
CA GLY A 137 -20.90 -8.84 2.09
C GLY A 137 -20.76 -10.36 1.92
N LYS A 138 -20.91 -10.90 0.70
CA LYS A 138 -20.79 -12.32 0.39
C LYS A 138 -19.74 -12.57 -0.67
N LEU A 139 -19.15 -13.77 -0.64
CA LEU A 139 -18.27 -14.23 -1.71
C LEU A 139 -19.07 -14.30 -3.01
N PHE A 140 -18.69 -13.49 -3.99
CA PHE A 140 -19.28 -13.48 -5.32
C PHE A 140 -18.54 -14.42 -6.27
N ALA A 141 -17.21 -14.32 -6.32
CA ALA A 141 -16.35 -15.19 -7.12
C ALA A 141 -14.93 -15.26 -6.53
N ASP A 142 -14.19 -16.31 -6.87
CA ASP A 142 -12.80 -16.53 -6.45
C ASP A 142 -12.07 -17.30 -7.55
N GLY A 143 -10.93 -16.80 -8.01
CA GLY A 143 -10.18 -17.46 -9.07
C GLY A 143 -8.96 -16.67 -9.55
N ALA A 144 -8.38 -17.15 -10.66
CA ALA A 144 -7.27 -16.49 -11.31
C ALA A 144 -7.67 -15.09 -11.79
N LYS A 145 -6.75 -14.15 -11.71
CA LYS A 145 -6.99 -12.74 -12.09
C LYS A 145 -7.58 -12.61 -13.50
N GLU A 146 -7.04 -13.37 -14.45
CA GLU A 146 -7.44 -13.32 -15.84
C GLU A 146 -8.90 -13.80 -16.05
N ASP A 147 -9.37 -14.73 -15.23
CA ASP A 147 -10.73 -15.25 -15.30
C ASP A 147 -11.74 -14.30 -14.62
N MET A 148 -11.27 -13.55 -13.64
CA MET A 148 -12.09 -12.62 -12.86
C MET A 148 -12.20 -11.23 -13.52
N LEU A 149 -11.14 -10.72 -14.13
CA LEU A 149 -11.13 -9.41 -14.79
C LEU A 149 -11.63 -9.55 -16.24
N THR A 150 -12.93 -9.83 -16.38
CA THR A 150 -13.63 -9.90 -17.68
C THR A 150 -14.84 -8.97 -17.66
N ASP A 151 -15.26 -8.48 -18.83
CA ASP A 151 -16.44 -7.61 -18.96
C ASP A 151 -17.66 -8.20 -18.26
N LYS A 152 -17.88 -9.51 -18.46
CA LYS A 152 -19.03 -10.22 -17.88
C LYS A 152 -19.00 -10.25 -16.35
N VAL A 153 -17.86 -10.64 -15.77
CA VAL A 153 -17.72 -10.77 -14.31
C VAL A 153 -17.80 -9.40 -13.65
N MET A 154 -17.07 -8.41 -14.20
CA MET A 154 -17.05 -7.05 -13.63
C MET A 154 -18.40 -6.35 -13.77
N SER A 155 -19.07 -6.48 -14.92
CA SER A 155 -20.42 -5.95 -15.09
C SER A 155 -21.43 -6.57 -14.11
N SER A 156 -21.30 -7.87 -13.82
CA SER A 156 -22.16 -8.56 -12.85
C SER A 156 -21.82 -8.21 -11.40
N LEU A 157 -20.54 -7.92 -11.11
CA LEU A 157 -20.11 -7.49 -9.78
C LEU A 157 -20.68 -6.11 -9.43
N PHE A 158 -20.59 -5.15 -10.35
CA PHE A 158 -20.95 -3.75 -10.12
C PHE A 158 -22.37 -3.37 -10.57
N ASP A 159 -23.11 -4.30 -11.19
CA ASP A 159 -24.47 -4.08 -11.73
C ASP A 159 -24.55 -2.98 -12.80
N VAL A 160 -23.46 -2.74 -13.53
CA VAL A 160 -23.38 -1.77 -14.64
C VAL A 160 -22.58 -2.38 -15.80
N PRO A 161 -22.88 -2.00 -17.06
CA PRO A 161 -22.09 -2.46 -18.20
C PRO A 161 -20.67 -1.88 -18.13
N LEU A 162 -19.69 -2.75 -17.97
CA LEU A 162 -18.27 -2.42 -17.92
C LEU A 162 -17.51 -3.14 -19.01
N GLN A 163 -16.49 -2.49 -19.53
CA GLN A 163 -15.49 -3.07 -20.41
C GLN A 163 -14.14 -3.06 -19.70
N VAL A 164 -13.49 -4.22 -19.65
CA VAL A 164 -12.17 -4.38 -19.06
C VAL A 164 -11.13 -4.33 -20.18
N ALA A 165 -10.31 -3.29 -20.18
CA ALA A 165 -9.20 -3.17 -21.10
C ALA A 165 -7.90 -3.65 -20.43
N LYS A 166 -7.10 -4.42 -21.19
CA LYS A 166 -5.79 -4.88 -20.75
C LYS A 166 -4.70 -4.13 -21.52
N ASN A 167 -3.82 -3.45 -20.82
CA ASN A 167 -2.65 -2.86 -21.44
C ASN A 167 -1.64 -3.95 -21.82
N GLY A 168 -1.51 -4.21 -23.13
CA GLY A 168 -0.63 -5.26 -23.65
C GLY A 168 0.87 -5.08 -23.34
N LYS A 169 1.31 -3.89 -22.92
CA LYS A 169 2.71 -3.64 -22.57
C LYS A 169 3.05 -3.96 -21.12
N ASN A 170 2.11 -3.74 -20.19
CA ASN A 170 2.38 -3.81 -18.74
C ASN A 170 1.54 -4.83 -17.99
N ASN A 171 0.65 -5.57 -18.67
CA ASN A 171 -0.33 -6.47 -18.01
C ASN A 171 -1.21 -5.77 -16.96
N GLU A 172 -1.43 -4.47 -17.09
CA GLU A 172 -2.31 -3.68 -16.24
C GLU A 172 -3.72 -3.68 -16.83
N TYR A 173 -4.74 -3.63 -15.96
CA TYR A 173 -6.15 -3.54 -16.32
C TYR A 173 -6.68 -2.14 -16.01
N TYR A 174 -7.67 -1.67 -16.78
CA TYR A 174 -8.39 -0.40 -16.59
C TYR A 174 -9.76 -0.45 -17.24
#